data_d666164d2582a62f12a63ab98ca07c5e
#
_entry.id   d666164d2582a62f12a63ab98ca07c5e
#
_cell.length_a   1.000
_cell.length_b   1.000
_cell.length_c   1.000
_cell.angle_alpha   90.00
_cell.angle_beta   90.00
_cell.angle_gamma   90.00
#
_symmetry.space_group_name_H-M   'P 1'
#
loop_
_entity.id
_entity.type
_entity.pdbx_description
1 polymer ?
#
loop_
_entity_poly.entity_id
_entity_poly.type
_entity_poly.pdbx_seq_one_letter_code
_entity_poly.pdbx_strand_id
1 'polypeptide(L)'
;DRFNNGLNVPNLEKLGLGNIQDFMGIKKVDNPIGTYATLIEKSKGKDTTTGHWEIAGITLDRPFATFPNGFPKELIDKFIQQTNCGGVLANRPASGTAIIEELNEEHHTTKFPIIYTSADSVFQIAVDTDMIALETLYDWCKIARKILTEDNYYVSRVIARPYKVIDGKPKRISKDRRDYSIEPIAPTILNEVKDKGGKVIAIGKIEDIFSKSGITHAIHTGSNKEGLELTLKAVKNELPLEDIAYEKNKKYNNTEIIFTNLVDTDMLYGHRNDPKGYGKAIEEIDTYIGPIIEAMQKNDLLIITADHGCDPTVEGTDHTREKVPVLMYSKSLPSNGNLGEMEGFDTITGFIKDWI
;
A
#
# COMPACT_ATOMS: atom_id res chain seq x y z
N ASP A 1 -19.17 -7.91 -10.52
CA ASP A 1 -19.68 -8.49 -11.75
C ASP A 1 -21.18 -8.19 -11.97
N ARG A 2 -22.08 -8.47 -11.01
CA ARG A 2 -23.54 -8.21 -11.14
C ARG A 2 -23.90 -6.75 -11.38
N PHE A 3 -23.08 -5.82 -10.91
CA PHE A 3 -23.30 -4.37 -11.11
C PHE A 3 -22.84 -3.87 -12.48
N ASN A 4 -21.97 -4.65 -13.16
CA ASN A 4 -21.41 -4.32 -14.46
C ASN A 4 -21.91 -5.24 -15.58
N ASN A 5 -22.94 -6.07 -15.35
CA ASN A 5 -23.39 -7.12 -16.24
C ASN A 5 -22.28 -8.12 -16.65
N GLY A 6 -21.42 -8.46 -15.68
CA GLY A 6 -20.17 -9.19 -15.87
C GLY A 6 -18.97 -8.25 -16.01
N LEU A 7 -17.78 -8.82 -16.02
CA LEU A 7 -16.51 -8.13 -16.24
C LEU A 7 -15.86 -8.63 -17.53
N ASN A 8 -15.31 -7.71 -18.31
CA ASN A 8 -14.53 -8.06 -19.49
C ASN A 8 -13.04 -8.18 -19.13
N VAL A 9 -12.65 -9.38 -18.66
CA VAL A 9 -11.30 -9.65 -18.13
C VAL A 9 -10.66 -10.89 -18.77
N PRO A 10 -10.54 -10.92 -20.11
CA PRO A 10 -10.13 -12.12 -20.83
C PRO A 10 -8.72 -12.62 -20.50
N ASN A 11 -7.81 -11.75 -20.06
CA ASN A 11 -6.46 -12.15 -19.68
C ASN A 11 -6.42 -12.78 -18.30
N LEU A 12 -7.15 -12.23 -17.33
CA LEU A 12 -7.32 -12.83 -16.01
C LEU A 12 -8.11 -14.14 -16.07
N GLU A 13 -9.12 -14.25 -16.97
CA GLU A 13 -9.81 -15.51 -17.26
C GLU A 13 -8.83 -16.58 -17.78
N LYS A 14 -7.96 -16.25 -18.74
CA LYS A 14 -6.92 -17.16 -19.25
C LYS A 14 -5.95 -17.62 -18.15
N LEU A 15 -5.65 -16.75 -17.19
CA LEU A 15 -4.82 -17.11 -16.04
C LEU A 15 -5.53 -17.99 -15.01
N GLY A 16 -6.86 -18.14 -15.10
CA GLY A 16 -7.65 -19.02 -14.24
C GLY A 16 -8.51 -18.30 -13.19
N LEU A 17 -8.66 -16.98 -13.24
CA LEU A 17 -9.49 -16.25 -12.26
C LEU A 17 -10.90 -16.84 -12.16
N GLY A 18 -11.57 -17.08 -13.29
CA GLY A 18 -12.92 -17.65 -13.33
C GLY A 18 -13.00 -19.11 -12.86
N ASN A 19 -11.85 -19.79 -12.72
CA ASN A 19 -11.79 -21.19 -12.26
C ASN A 19 -11.62 -21.32 -10.74
N ILE A 20 -11.35 -20.22 -10.01
CA ILE A 20 -11.21 -20.22 -8.55
C ILE A 20 -12.55 -20.59 -7.89
N GLN A 21 -13.64 -19.98 -8.34
CA GLN A 21 -15.00 -20.25 -7.90
C GLN A 21 -16.01 -19.84 -8.98
N ASP A 22 -17.30 -20.11 -8.74
CA ASP A 22 -18.36 -19.66 -9.64
C ASP A 22 -18.62 -18.16 -9.47
N PHE A 23 -18.08 -17.38 -10.39
CA PHE A 23 -18.37 -15.95 -10.48
C PHE A 23 -19.48 -15.67 -11.49
N MET A 24 -20.36 -14.75 -11.17
CA MET A 24 -21.36 -14.26 -12.13
C MET A 24 -20.68 -13.28 -13.11
N GLY A 25 -20.42 -13.71 -14.34
CA GLY A 25 -19.90 -12.83 -15.39
C GLY A 25 -18.38 -12.81 -15.57
N ILE A 26 -17.66 -13.73 -14.90
CA ILE A 26 -16.27 -14.08 -15.21
C ILE A 26 -16.26 -15.53 -15.67
N LYS A 27 -15.70 -15.79 -16.83
CA LYS A 27 -15.79 -17.13 -17.46
C LYS A 27 -14.74 -18.09 -16.91
N LYS A 28 -15.16 -19.32 -16.71
CA LYS A 28 -14.20 -20.43 -16.58
C LYS A 28 -13.58 -20.75 -17.93
N VAL A 29 -12.33 -21.19 -17.91
CA VAL A 29 -11.63 -21.71 -19.09
C VAL A 29 -11.21 -23.16 -18.86
N ASP A 30 -11.29 -24.01 -19.88
CA ASP A 30 -11.00 -25.45 -19.75
C ASP A 30 -9.51 -25.69 -19.44
N ASN A 31 -8.62 -24.88 -20.01
CA ASN A 31 -7.18 -25.03 -19.87
C ASN A 31 -6.54 -23.68 -19.50
N PRO A 32 -6.60 -23.25 -18.24
CA PRO A 32 -5.94 -22.02 -17.77
C PRO A 32 -4.43 -22.14 -18.00
N ILE A 33 -3.83 -21.07 -18.51
CA ILE A 33 -2.37 -21.00 -18.67
C ILE A 33 -1.64 -20.71 -17.36
N GLY A 34 -2.36 -20.13 -16.37
CA GLY A 34 -1.84 -19.81 -15.05
C GLY A 34 -2.07 -20.92 -14.03
N THR A 35 -1.23 -20.95 -13.01
CA THR A 35 -1.49 -21.65 -11.75
C THR A 35 -2.23 -20.70 -10.83
N TYR A 36 -3.26 -21.14 -10.14
CA TYR A 36 -4.11 -20.26 -9.34
C TYR A 36 -4.53 -20.89 -8.02
N ALA A 37 -4.79 -20.05 -7.05
CA ALA A 37 -5.26 -20.43 -5.72
C ALA A 37 -6.08 -19.30 -5.10
N THR A 38 -6.63 -19.59 -3.92
CA THR A 38 -7.21 -18.60 -3.01
C THR A 38 -6.37 -18.52 -1.75
N LEU A 39 -6.02 -17.32 -1.31
CA LEU A 39 -5.25 -17.10 -0.10
C LEU A 39 -6.13 -16.57 1.04
N ILE A 40 -5.90 -17.06 2.25
CA ILE A 40 -6.52 -16.59 3.48
C ILE A 40 -5.48 -15.83 4.29
N GLU A 41 -5.74 -14.57 4.60
CA GLU A 41 -4.84 -13.74 5.42
C GLU A 41 -4.70 -14.32 6.83
N LYS A 42 -3.48 -14.58 7.28
CA LYS A 42 -3.16 -15.04 8.65
C LYS A 42 -3.03 -13.90 9.64
N SER A 43 -2.46 -12.79 9.19
CA SER A 43 -2.23 -11.61 10.03
C SER A 43 -3.54 -11.12 10.64
N LYS A 44 -3.46 -10.57 11.85
CA LYS A 44 -4.65 -10.08 12.58
C LYS A 44 -5.13 -8.71 12.10
N GLY A 45 -4.30 -7.95 11.41
CA GLY A 45 -4.71 -6.75 10.70
C GLY A 45 -5.45 -7.06 9.40
N LYS A 46 -5.96 -6.02 8.75
CA LYS A 46 -6.59 -6.08 7.43
C LYS A 46 -6.29 -4.81 6.63
N ASP A 47 -5.20 -4.15 6.97
CA ASP A 47 -4.76 -2.92 6.34
C ASP A 47 -3.66 -3.19 5.32
N THR A 48 -3.45 -2.24 4.43
CA THR A 48 -2.47 -2.31 3.34
C THR A 48 -1.06 -2.71 3.83
N THR A 49 -0.60 -2.16 4.96
CA THR A 49 0.72 -2.48 5.50
C THR A 49 0.79 -3.94 5.93
N THR A 50 -0.23 -4.41 6.65
CA THR A 50 -0.34 -5.79 7.11
C THR A 50 -0.31 -6.78 5.94
N GLY A 51 -1.15 -6.59 4.94
CA GLY A 51 -1.23 -7.51 3.81
C GLY A 51 0.04 -7.54 2.97
N HIS A 52 0.63 -6.39 2.67
CA HIS A 52 1.90 -6.32 1.94
C HIS A 52 3.07 -6.96 2.70
N TRP A 53 3.13 -6.76 4.03
CA TRP A 53 4.15 -7.41 4.84
C TRP A 53 3.97 -8.92 4.87
N GLU A 54 2.71 -9.41 4.91
CA GLU A 54 2.45 -10.84 4.86
C GLU A 54 2.82 -11.42 3.49
N ILE A 55 2.50 -10.74 2.38
CA ILE A 55 2.99 -11.11 1.04
C ILE A 55 4.52 -11.23 1.01
N ALA A 56 5.22 -10.35 1.72
CA ALA A 56 6.69 -10.31 1.78
C ALA A 56 7.31 -11.20 2.89
N GLY A 57 6.50 -12.00 3.59
CA GLY A 57 6.95 -13.03 4.52
C GLY A 57 6.85 -12.67 6.01
N ILE A 58 6.13 -11.61 6.40
CA ILE A 58 5.92 -11.20 7.81
C ILE A 58 4.46 -11.35 8.19
N THR A 59 4.11 -12.36 8.97
CA THR A 59 2.79 -12.50 9.57
C THR A 59 2.71 -11.76 10.90
N LEU A 60 1.67 -10.94 11.10
CA LEU A 60 1.47 -10.15 12.30
C LEU A 60 0.48 -10.82 13.27
N ASP A 61 0.95 -11.12 14.49
CA ASP A 61 0.13 -11.74 15.55
C ASP A 61 -0.90 -10.79 16.16
N ARG A 62 -0.74 -9.49 15.95
CA ARG A 62 -1.65 -8.44 16.43
C ARG A 62 -1.83 -7.36 15.35
N PRO A 63 -3.03 -6.74 15.26
CA PRO A 63 -3.24 -5.62 14.37
C PRO A 63 -2.46 -4.40 14.85
N PHE A 64 -2.23 -3.44 13.96
CA PHE A 64 -1.76 -2.13 14.38
C PHE A 64 -2.75 -1.46 15.33
N ALA A 65 -2.21 -0.68 16.29
CA ALA A 65 -3.04 -0.05 17.32
C ALA A 65 -3.88 1.09 16.76
N THR A 66 -5.14 1.15 17.15
CA THR A 66 -6.04 2.28 16.90
C THR A 66 -6.36 3.01 18.19
N PHE A 67 -6.73 4.28 18.08
CA PHE A 67 -6.94 5.17 19.24
C PHE A 67 -8.30 5.86 19.18
N PRO A 68 -9.41 5.13 19.40
CA PRO A 68 -10.76 5.68 19.27
C PRO A 68 -11.07 6.80 20.27
N ASN A 69 -10.30 6.90 21.34
CA ASN A 69 -10.44 7.95 22.37
C ASN A 69 -9.28 8.98 22.36
N GLY A 70 -8.47 9.00 21.28
CA GLY A 70 -7.24 9.78 21.22
C GLY A 70 -6.05 9.03 21.84
N PHE A 71 -4.86 9.60 21.69
CA PHE A 71 -3.61 8.99 22.17
C PHE A 71 -3.48 9.14 23.68
N PRO A 72 -2.79 8.20 24.35
CA PRO A 72 -2.48 8.30 25.79
C PRO A 72 -1.78 9.62 26.13
N LYS A 73 -2.09 10.13 27.32
CA LYS A 73 -1.51 11.40 27.78
C LYS A 73 0.02 11.37 27.82
N GLU A 74 0.60 10.25 28.23
CA GLU A 74 2.05 10.05 28.33
C GLU A 74 2.73 10.17 26.96
N LEU A 75 2.09 9.67 25.89
CA LEU A 75 2.59 9.81 24.52
C LEU A 75 2.58 11.29 24.09
N ILE A 76 1.50 11.99 24.35
CA ILE A 76 1.34 13.41 23.99
C ILE A 76 2.33 14.27 24.81
N ASP A 77 2.46 14.04 26.08
CA ASP A 77 3.42 14.77 26.95
C ASP A 77 4.86 14.58 26.46
N LYS A 78 5.25 13.33 26.11
CA LYS A 78 6.58 13.00 25.55
C LYS A 78 6.79 13.67 24.19
N PHE A 79 5.76 13.71 23.34
CA PHE A 79 5.81 14.41 22.07
C PHE A 79 6.03 15.92 22.27
N ILE A 80 5.26 16.56 23.14
CA ILE A 80 5.41 18.00 23.45
C ILE A 80 6.81 18.28 23.97
N GLN A 81 7.31 17.47 24.89
CA GLN A 81 8.63 17.62 25.46
C GLN A 81 9.75 17.50 24.42
N GLN A 82 9.70 16.49 23.55
CA GLN A 82 10.78 16.25 22.57
C GLN A 82 10.73 17.19 21.38
N THR A 83 9.55 17.67 21.00
CA THR A 83 9.36 18.63 19.91
C THR A 83 9.50 20.08 20.33
N ASN A 84 9.36 20.35 21.63
CA ASN A 84 9.28 21.70 22.22
C ASN A 84 8.20 22.56 21.53
N CYS A 85 7.08 21.95 21.09
CA CYS A 85 6.00 22.64 20.40
C CYS A 85 5.07 23.45 21.31
N GLY A 86 5.28 23.39 22.63
CA GLY A 86 4.52 24.15 23.63
C GLY A 86 3.20 23.52 24.06
N GLY A 87 2.56 22.77 23.20
CA GLY A 87 1.28 22.08 23.43
C GLY A 87 0.76 21.45 22.16
N VAL A 88 -0.40 20.82 22.23
CA VAL A 88 -1.10 20.24 21.05
C VAL A 88 -2.57 20.58 21.10
N LEU A 89 -3.21 20.64 19.92
CA LEU A 89 -4.64 20.80 19.76
C LEU A 89 -5.26 19.46 19.39
N ALA A 90 -6.51 19.26 19.78
CA ALA A 90 -7.35 18.09 19.53
C ALA A 90 -6.96 16.82 20.32
N ASN A 91 -6.14 15.92 19.78
CA ASN A 91 -5.90 14.55 20.28
C ASN A 91 -7.18 13.70 20.31
N ARG A 92 -7.85 13.57 19.18
CA ARG A 92 -9.06 12.75 19.00
C ARG A 92 -9.21 12.23 17.57
N PRO A 93 -10.08 11.23 17.32
CA PRO A 93 -10.46 10.85 15.97
C PRO A 93 -11.18 11.99 15.25
N ALA A 94 -10.79 12.25 13.99
CA ALA A 94 -11.43 13.26 13.19
C ALA A 94 -11.16 13.12 11.69
N SER A 95 -12.05 13.70 10.86
CA SER A 95 -11.75 13.98 9.47
C SER A 95 -10.70 15.09 9.39
N GLY A 96 -9.64 14.87 8.61
CA GLY A 96 -8.54 15.84 8.50
C GLY A 96 -8.96 17.20 7.90
N THR A 97 -10.02 17.26 7.09
CA THR A 97 -10.55 18.54 6.59
C THR A 97 -11.32 19.25 7.70
N ALA A 98 -12.24 18.56 8.34
CA ALA A 98 -13.08 19.14 9.39
C ALA A 98 -12.28 19.63 10.59
N ILE A 99 -11.30 18.84 11.08
CA ILE A 99 -10.51 19.23 12.25
C ILE A 99 -9.60 20.44 11.99
N ILE A 100 -9.08 20.56 10.76
CA ILE A 100 -8.29 21.73 10.35
C ILE A 100 -9.16 22.97 10.27
N GLU A 101 -10.38 22.89 9.71
CA GLU A 101 -11.33 24.00 9.67
C GLU A 101 -11.73 24.42 11.08
N GLU A 102 -12.03 23.47 11.95
CA GLU A 102 -12.46 23.72 13.34
C GLU A 102 -11.38 24.43 14.17
N LEU A 103 -10.12 24.03 14.04
CA LEU A 103 -9.04 24.46 14.93
C LEU A 103 -8.05 25.45 14.32
N ASN A 104 -8.32 25.93 13.10
CA ASN A 104 -7.42 26.87 12.41
C ASN A 104 -7.15 28.14 13.21
N GLU A 105 -8.16 28.77 13.79
CA GLU A 105 -8.01 30.02 14.57
C GLU A 105 -7.20 29.78 15.85
N GLU A 106 -7.45 28.65 16.53
CA GLU A 106 -6.72 28.29 17.75
C GLU A 106 -5.26 27.95 17.42
N HIS A 107 -5.00 27.24 16.30
CA HIS A 107 -3.65 26.98 15.81
C HIS A 107 -2.89 28.28 15.50
N HIS A 108 -3.54 29.27 14.87
CA HIS A 108 -2.92 30.56 14.59
C HIS A 108 -2.58 31.35 15.85
N THR A 109 -3.42 31.23 16.89
CA THR A 109 -3.22 31.93 18.17
C THR A 109 -2.13 31.28 19.00
N THR A 110 -2.13 29.95 19.12
CA THR A 110 -1.25 29.18 20.02
C THR A 110 0.03 28.72 19.36
N LYS A 111 0.01 28.53 18.03
CA LYS A 111 1.03 27.84 17.21
C LYS A 111 1.23 26.36 17.59
N PHE A 112 0.28 25.77 18.31
CA PHE A 112 0.31 24.35 18.64
C PHE A 112 -0.11 23.50 17.45
N PRO A 113 0.58 22.39 17.15
CA PRO A 113 0.15 21.47 16.09
C PRO A 113 -1.20 20.84 16.42
N ILE A 114 -1.99 20.58 15.38
CA ILE A 114 -3.25 19.84 15.48
C ILE A 114 -2.90 18.34 15.39
N ILE A 115 -3.07 17.61 16.49
CA ILE A 115 -2.83 16.16 16.56
C ILE A 115 -4.17 15.44 16.49
N TYR A 116 -4.31 14.49 15.57
CA TYR A 116 -5.53 13.69 15.45
C TYR A 116 -5.25 12.31 14.87
N THR A 117 -6.21 11.42 14.99
CA THR A 117 -6.19 10.08 14.42
C THR A 117 -7.43 9.86 13.55
N SER A 118 -7.64 8.64 13.04
CA SER A 118 -8.84 8.20 12.33
C SER A 118 -9.19 6.77 12.74
N ALA A 119 -10.05 6.09 11.98
CA ALA A 119 -10.29 4.66 12.17
C ALA A 119 -9.03 3.81 11.91
N ASP A 120 -8.12 4.31 11.05
CA ASP A 120 -6.83 3.67 10.79
C ASP A 120 -5.84 3.89 11.93
N SER A 121 -4.77 3.08 11.91
CA SER A 121 -3.64 3.20 12.83
C SER A 121 -2.70 4.33 12.40
N VAL A 122 -3.07 5.57 12.64
CA VAL A 122 -2.34 6.75 12.19
C VAL A 122 -2.19 7.82 13.27
N PHE A 123 -1.01 8.44 13.34
CA PHE A 123 -0.73 9.64 14.13
C PHE A 123 -0.55 10.81 13.14
N GLN A 124 -1.49 11.74 13.11
CA GLN A 124 -1.50 12.80 12.12
C GLN A 124 -1.18 14.14 12.76
N ILE A 125 -0.30 14.92 12.12
CA ILE A 125 0.14 16.24 12.57
C ILE A 125 -0.21 17.24 11.48
N ALA A 126 -1.16 18.16 11.76
CA ALA A 126 -1.48 19.24 10.83
C ALA A 126 -0.99 20.59 11.34
N VAL A 127 -0.44 21.37 10.42
CA VAL A 127 -0.01 22.76 10.68
C VAL A 127 -0.24 23.64 9.46
N ASP A 128 -0.51 24.92 9.68
CA ASP A 128 -0.42 25.94 8.64
C ASP A 128 1.04 26.25 8.36
N THR A 129 1.46 26.08 7.10
CA THR A 129 2.87 26.27 6.71
C THR A 129 3.30 27.75 6.63
N ASP A 130 2.37 28.68 6.74
CA ASP A 130 2.68 30.10 6.93
C ASP A 130 2.97 30.44 8.41
N MET A 131 2.58 29.56 9.35
CA MET A 131 2.83 29.70 10.78
C MET A 131 3.99 28.81 11.27
N ILE A 132 4.07 27.59 10.81
CA ILE A 132 5.09 26.60 11.17
C ILE A 132 5.78 26.12 9.89
N ALA A 133 7.09 26.27 9.81
CA ALA A 133 7.85 25.86 8.63
C ALA A 133 7.64 24.37 8.31
N LEU A 134 7.55 24.04 7.03
CA LEU A 134 7.33 22.68 6.55
C LEU A 134 8.38 21.69 7.08
N GLU A 135 9.64 22.10 7.16
CA GLU A 135 10.72 21.27 7.70
C GLU A 135 10.51 20.97 9.21
N THR A 136 9.98 21.93 9.97
CA THR A 136 9.64 21.73 11.39
C THR A 136 8.54 20.67 11.53
N LEU A 137 7.50 20.71 10.68
CA LEU A 137 6.47 19.67 10.65
C LEU A 137 7.08 18.29 10.37
N TYR A 138 7.99 18.20 9.41
CA TYR A 138 8.65 16.94 9.09
C TYR A 138 9.51 16.41 10.23
N ASP A 139 10.21 17.29 10.93
CA ASP A 139 11.02 16.90 12.10
C ASP A 139 10.13 16.44 13.26
N TRP A 140 8.99 17.09 13.49
CA TRP A 140 8.00 16.62 14.45
C TRP A 140 7.43 15.24 14.10
N CYS A 141 7.20 14.97 12.83
CA CYS A 141 6.77 13.64 12.39
C CYS A 141 7.85 12.56 12.62
N LYS A 142 9.12 12.86 12.39
CA LYS A 142 10.23 11.93 12.68
C LYS A 142 10.34 11.66 14.18
N ILE A 143 10.21 12.70 15.02
CA ILE A 143 10.20 12.57 16.49
C ILE A 143 9.02 11.70 16.93
N ALA A 144 7.80 11.97 16.42
CA ALA A 144 6.63 11.16 16.72
C ALA A 144 6.85 9.69 16.32
N ARG A 145 7.38 9.44 15.09
CA ARG A 145 7.69 8.07 14.63
C ARG A 145 8.67 7.36 15.57
N LYS A 146 9.72 8.08 16.01
CA LYS A 146 10.70 7.54 16.96
C LYS A 146 10.04 7.16 18.29
N ILE A 147 9.26 8.07 18.90
CA ILE A 147 8.55 7.81 20.17
C ILE A 147 7.64 6.60 20.04
N LEU A 148 6.81 6.55 18.96
CA LEU A 148 5.87 5.47 18.74
C LEU A 148 6.54 4.11 18.55
N THR A 149 7.76 4.09 18.00
CA THR A 149 8.55 2.87 17.82
C THR A 149 9.22 2.44 19.14
N GLU A 150 9.92 3.35 19.81
CA GLU A 150 10.65 3.05 21.05
C GLU A 150 9.73 2.62 22.21
N ASP A 151 8.56 3.25 22.32
CA ASP A 151 7.58 2.95 23.36
C ASP A 151 6.59 1.85 22.95
N ASN A 152 6.81 1.24 21.78
CA ASN A 152 6.04 0.09 21.26
C ASN A 152 4.52 0.35 21.16
N TYR A 153 4.12 1.57 20.77
CA TYR A 153 2.70 1.90 20.54
C TYR A 153 2.10 1.23 19.31
N TYR A 154 2.92 0.67 18.44
CA TYR A 154 2.53 -0.12 17.28
C TYR A 154 1.58 0.63 16.32
N VAL A 155 1.87 1.90 16.08
CA VAL A 155 1.15 2.74 15.10
C VAL A 155 1.75 2.56 13.72
N SER A 156 0.91 2.28 12.73
CA SER A 156 1.34 2.01 11.35
C SER A 156 2.04 3.23 10.72
N ARG A 157 1.42 4.42 10.76
CA ARG A 157 1.95 5.61 10.06
C ARG A 157 1.87 6.86 10.92
N VAL A 158 2.89 7.71 10.80
CA VAL A 158 2.82 9.13 11.19
C VAL A 158 2.67 9.95 9.91
N ILE A 159 1.74 10.89 9.88
CA ILE A 159 1.40 11.62 8.66
C ILE A 159 1.56 13.13 8.87
N ALA A 160 2.44 13.74 8.09
CA ALA A 160 2.52 15.18 7.95
C ALA A 160 1.35 15.70 7.09
N ARG A 161 0.56 16.62 7.64
CA ARG A 161 -0.61 17.23 7.00
C ARG A 161 -0.46 18.73 6.89
N PRO A 162 0.44 19.24 6.02
CA PRO A 162 0.55 20.68 5.81
C PRO A 162 -0.71 21.24 5.16
N TYR A 163 -1.10 22.46 5.58
CA TYR A 163 -2.16 23.22 4.96
C TYR A 163 -1.79 24.69 4.87
N LYS A 164 -2.58 25.47 4.17
CA LYS A 164 -2.54 26.95 4.12
C LYS A 164 -3.95 27.52 4.12
N VAL A 165 -4.11 28.74 4.61
CA VAL A 165 -5.35 29.49 4.43
C VAL A 165 -5.33 30.17 3.07
N ILE A 166 -6.25 29.79 2.19
CA ILE A 166 -6.43 30.35 0.84
C ILE A 166 -7.87 30.86 0.74
N ASP A 167 -8.05 32.12 0.42
CA ASP A 167 -9.35 32.80 0.35
C ASP A 167 -10.15 32.66 1.67
N GLY A 168 -9.47 32.79 2.81
CA GLY A 168 -10.06 32.67 4.14
C GLY A 168 -10.45 31.24 4.58
N LYS A 169 -10.08 30.22 3.80
CA LYS A 169 -10.37 28.81 4.12
C LYS A 169 -9.10 27.96 4.16
N PRO A 170 -8.95 27.10 5.18
CA PRO A 170 -7.85 26.16 5.24
C PRO A 170 -7.93 25.15 4.09
N LYS A 171 -6.84 25.00 3.34
CA LYS A 171 -6.71 24.01 2.24
C LYS A 171 -5.45 23.19 2.43
N ARG A 172 -5.59 21.86 2.42
CA ARG A 172 -4.46 20.93 2.52
C ARG A 172 -3.54 21.05 1.32
N ILE A 173 -2.23 20.96 1.55
CA ILE A 173 -1.19 20.97 0.52
C ILE A 173 -0.78 19.52 0.27
N SER A 174 -1.52 18.82 -0.60
CA SER A 174 -1.33 17.39 -0.83
C SER A 174 0.06 17.02 -1.34
N LYS A 175 0.70 17.88 -2.13
CA LYS A 175 2.06 17.66 -2.66
C LYS A 175 3.16 17.62 -1.59
N ASP A 176 2.92 18.26 -0.45
CA ASP A 176 3.85 18.36 0.68
C ASP A 176 3.46 17.41 1.83
N ARG A 177 2.41 16.58 1.64
CA ARG A 177 2.11 15.48 2.55
C ARG A 177 3.27 14.48 2.54
N ARG A 178 3.65 14.00 3.74
CA ARG A 178 4.59 12.89 3.89
C ARG A 178 4.06 11.89 4.92
N ASP A 179 4.22 10.62 4.58
CA ASP A 179 3.88 9.51 5.47
C ASP A 179 5.19 8.89 5.98
N TYR A 180 5.29 8.70 7.29
CA TYR A 180 6.41 8.05 7.99
C TYR A 180 5.90 6.73 8.53
N SER A 181 6.00 5.70 7.72
CA SER A 181 5.56 4.35 8.06
C SER A 181 6.48 3.72 9.11
N ILE A 182 5.94 2.77 9.86
CA ILE A 182 6.75 1.87 10.68
C ILE A 182 7.58 0.97 9.74
N GLU A 183 8.83 0.72 10.11
CA GLU A 183 9.66 -0.24 9.36
C GLU A 183 9.18 -1.67 9.59
N PRO A 184 9.34 -2.58 8.61
CA PRO A 184 9.07 -4.00 8.81
C PRO A 184 9.79 -4.54 10.04
N ILE A 185 9.07 -5.32 10.86
CA ILE A 185 9.57 -5.84 12.15
C ILE A 185 10.61 -6.96 12.00
N ALA A 186 10.81 -7.46 10.78
CA ALA A 186 11.79 -8.47 10.41
C ALA A 186 12.22 -8.28 8.95
N PRO A 187 13.36 -8.86 8.53
CA PRO A 187 13.73 -8.90 7.12
C PRO A 187 12.66 -9.61 6.27
N THR A 188 12.37 -9.04 5.11
CA THR A 188 11.42 -9.56 4.12
C THR A 188 12.13 -10.22 2.95
N ILE A 189 11.38 -10.85 2.04
CA ILE A 189 11.94 -11.34 0.78
C ILE A 189 12.62 -10.21 -0.03
N LEU A 190 12.17 -8.97 0.11
CA LEU A 190 12.77 -7.81 -0.55
C LEU A 190 14.19 -7.54 -0.02
N ASN A 191 14.37 -7.65 1.31
CA ASN A 191 15.69 -7.55 1.93
C ASN A 191 16.60 -8.69 1.47
N GLU A 192 16.07 -9.92 1.45
CA GLU A 192 16.83 -11.10 1.02
C GLU A 192 17.36 -10.98 -0.41
N VAL A 193 16.51 -10.52 -1.35
CA VAL A 193 16.92 -10.27 -2.74
C VAL A 193 17.96 -9.16 -2.84
N LYS A 194 17.75 -8.04 -2.16
CA LYS A 194 18.69 -6.91 -2.13
C LYS A 194 20.05 -7.30 -1.55
N ASP A 195 20.06 -8.03 -0.43
CA ASP A 195 21.27 -8.42 0.27
C ASP A 195 22.09 -9.45 -0.53
N LYS A 196 21.42 -10.27 -1.34
CA LYS A 196 22.05 -11.15 -2.32
C LYS A 196 22.52 -10.44 -3.60
N GLY A 197 22.38 -9.11 -3.67
CA GLY A 197 22.82 -8.29 -4.81
C GLY A 197 21.80 -8.18 -5.94
N GLY A 198 20.56 -8.59 -5.72
CA GLY A 198 19.47 -8.43 -6.67
C GLY A 198 18.87 -7.02 -6.65
N LYS A 199 17.96 -6.74 -7.61
CA LYS A 199 17.21 -5.49 -7.70
C LYS A 199 15.81 -5.68 -7.11
N VAL A 200 15.31 -4.64 -6.44
CA VAL A 200 13.93 -4.53 -6.01
C VAL A 200 13.39 -3.18 -6.48
N ILE A 201 12.51 -3.20 -7.46
CA ILE A 201 11.88 -2.03 -8.07
C ILE A 201 10.48 -1.88 -7.47
N ALA A 202 10.29 -0.82 -6.69
CA ALA A 202 9.04 -0.46 -6.05
C ALA A 202 8.27 0.52 -6.95
N ILE A 203 7.04 0.15 -7.36
CA ILE A 203 6.16 1.00 -8.16
C ILE A 203 4.89 1.29 -7.36
N GLY A 204 4.50 2.56 -7.30
CA GLY A 204 3.36 3.03 -6.51
C GLY A 204 3.72 3.26 -5.05
N LYS A 205 2.93 2.73 -4.11
CA LYS A 205 3.12 2.95 -2.66
C LYS A 205 4.09 1.95 -1.99
N ILE A 206 4.69 1.03 -2.71
CA ILE A 206 5.53 -0.03 -2.14
C ILE A 206 6.68 0.55 -1.30
N GLU A 207 7.32 1.63 -1.77
CA GLU A 207 8.38 2.32 -1.02
C GLU A 207 7.91 2.76 0.37
N ASP A 208 6.74 3.39 0.45
CA ASP A 208 6.16 3.90 1.70
C ASP A 208 5.72 2.76 2.62
N ILE A 209 5.10 1.71 2.06
CA ILE A 209 4.60 0.54 2.81
C ILE A 209 5.75 -0.20 3.52
N PHE A 210 6.89 -0.32 2.86
CA PHE A 210 8.08 -0.97 3.42
C PHE A 210 9.07 0.01 4.06
N SER A 211 8.72 1.30 4.16
CA SER A 211 9.61 2.33 4.74
C SER A 211 11.02 2.28 4.13
N LYS A 212 11.12 2.03 2.81
CA LYS A 212 12.35 1.83 2.02
C LYS A 212 13.14 0.55 2.30
N SER A 213 12.71 -0.26 3.29
CA SER A 213 13.40 -1.50 3.64
C SER A 213 13.37 -2.49 2.47
N GLY A 214 14.52 -3.02 2.11
CA GLY A 214 14.66 -3.98 1.00
C GLY A 214 14.53 -3.38 -0.41
N ILE A 215 14.20 -2.09 -0.57
CA ILE A 215 14.02 -1.44 -1.87
C ILE A 215 15.37 -0.96 -2.42
N THR A 216 15.55 -1.05 -3.75
CA THR A 216 16.73 -0.53 -4.46
C THR A 216 16.37 0.62 -5.41
N HIS A 217 15.18 0.56 -6.00
CA HIS A 217 14.66 1.56 -6.95
C HIS A 217 13.20 1.83 -6.60
N ALA A 218 12.77 3.08 -6.69
CA ALA A 218 11.40 3.45 -6.38
C ALA A 218 10.86 4.53 -7.31
N ILE A 219 9.58 4.38 -7.69
CA ILE A 219 8.84 5.37 -8.47
C ILE A 219 7.39 5.41 -7.99
N HIS A 220 6.95 6.61 -7.57
CA HIS A 220 5.57 6.84 -7.16
C HIS A 220 4.65 6.99 -8.36
N THR A 221 3.37 6.69 -8.19
CA THR A 221 2.34 6.80 -9.23
C THR A 221 1.12 7.55 -8.71
N GLY A 222 0.42 8.22 -9.62
CA GLY A 222 -0.82 8.94 -9.32
C GLY A 222 -2.09 8.14 -9.65
N SER A 223 -1.97 6.98 -10.33
CA SER A 223 -3.10 6.15 -10.75
C SER A 223 -2.69 4.71 -11.05
N ASN A 224 -3.67 3.79 -11.11
CA ASN A 224 -3.44 2.43 -11.58
C ASN A 224 -2.85 2.39 -13.00
N LYS A 225 -3.36 3.21 -13.89
CA LYS A 225 -2.87 3.29 -15.27
C LYS A 225 -1.38 3.58 -15.34
N GLU A 226 -0.91 4.61 -14.62
CA GLU A 226 0.50 4.96 -14.56
C GLU A 226 1.34 3.81 -13.97
N GLY A 227 0.84 3.16 -12.90
CA GLY A 227 1.49 1.99 -12.30
C GLY A 227 1.64 0.83 -13.28
N LEU A 228 0.60 0.55 -14.06
CA LEU A 228 0.60 -0.51 -15.09
C LEU A 228 1.55 -0.19 -16.24
N GLU A 229 1.56 1.06 -16.73
CA GLU A 229 2.48 1.53 -17.77
C GLU A 229 3.96 1.39 -17.31
N LEU A 230 4.25 1.77 -16.07
CA LEU A 230 5.59 1.66 -15.50
C LEU A 230 5.98 0.19 -15.28
N THR A 231 5.05 -0.65 -14.84
CA THR A 231 5.28 -2.09 -14.70
C THR A 231 5.62 -2.72 -16.06
N LEU A 232 4.87 -2.39 -17.09
CA LEU A 232 5.16 -2.89 -18.46
C LEU A 232 6.54 -2.41 -18.95
N LYS A 233 6.91 -1.14 -18.69
CA LYS A 233 8.25 -0.61 -19.01
C LYS A 233 9.34 -1.34 -18.21
N ALA A 234 9.09 -1.64 -16.94
CA ALA A 234 10.02 -2.40 -16.10
C ALA A 234 10.29 -3.79 -16.70
N VAL A 235 9.21 -4.54 -17.03
CA VAL A 235 9.31 -5.88 -17.64
C VAL A 235 10.03 -5.84 -18.98
N LYS A 236 9.89 -4.76 -19.74
CA LYS A 236 10.63 -4.54 -21.01
C LYS A 236 12.06 -4.04 -20.82
N ASN A 237 12.52 -3.79 -19.60
CA ASN A 237 13.79 -3.14 -19.30
C ASN A 237 13.91 -1.71 -19.92
N GLU A 238 12.81 -0.97 -19.98
CA GLU A 238 12.71 0.39 -20.54
C GLU A 238 12.67 1.49 -19.47
N LEU A 239 12.72 1.14 -18.16
CA LEU A 239 12.77 2.14 -17.10
C LEU A 239 14.16 2.77 -17.01
N PRO A 240 14.22 4.11 -16.76
CA PRO A 240 15.49 4.80 -16.49
C PRO A 240 15.96 4.51 -15.05
N LEU A 241 16.41 3.27 -14.80
CA LEU A 241 16.71 2.78 -13.45
C LEU A 241 17.71 3.65 -12.67
N GLU A 242 18.72 4.22 -13.36
CA GLU A 242 19.70 5.12 -12.71
C GLU A 242 19.06 6.38 -12.11
N ASP A 243 17.95 6.87 -12.68
CA ASP A 243 17.27 8.06 -12.19
C ASP A 243 16.46 7.81 -10.92
N ILE A 244 16.00 6.58 -10.74
CA ILE A 244 15.14 6.15 -9.62
C ILE A 244 15.87 5.25 -8.61
N ALA A 245 17.18 5.02 -8.80
CA ALA A 245 18.01 4.22 -7.91
C ALA A 245 18.37 4.96 -6.63
N TYR A 246 18.35 4.28 -5.49
CA TYR A 246 18.89 4.82 -4.24
C TYR A 246 20.41 4.89 -4.24
N GLU A 247 21.07 3.89 -4.82
CA GLU A 247 22.52 3.82 -4.96
C GLU A 247 22.89 3.87 -6.45
N LYS A 248 23.36 5.04 -6.93
CA LYS A 248 23.75 5.21 -8.33
C LYS A 248 25.01 4.42 -8.66
N ASN A 249 25.07 3.92 -9.91
CA ASN A 249 26.19 3.14 -10.43
C ASN A 249 26.42 1.80 -9.70
N LYS A 250 25.52 1.34 -8.86
CA LYS A 250 25.59 0.04 -8.22
C LYS A 250 25.32 -1.06 -9.25
N LYS A 251 26.17 -2.09 -9.25
CA LYS A 251 25.95 -3.28 -10.08
C LYS A 251 25.08 -4.27 -9.33
N TYR A 252 24.09 -4.80 -10.01
CA TYR A 252 23.18 -5.83 -9.52
C TYR A 252 23.36 -7.12 -10.31
N ASN A 253 22.99 -8.25 -9.72
CA ASN A 253 22.89 -9.52 -10.43
C ASN A 253 21.58 -9.58 -11.27
N ASN A 254 21.28 -10.72 -11.86
CA ASN A 254 20.11 -10.89 -12.72
C ASN A 254 18.79 -11.15 -11.96
N THR A 255 18.85 -11.30 -10.63
CA THR A 255 17.62 -11.45 -9.82
C THR A 255 16.95 -10.10 -9.66
N GLU A 256 15.67 -10.03 -9.98
CA GLU A 256 14.91 -8.80 -9.91
C GLU A 256 13.49 -9.07 -9.39
N ILE A 257 13.00 -8.22 -8.48
CA ILE A 257 11.60 -8.14 -8.11
C ILE A 257 11.07 -6.79 -8.60
N ILE A 258 10.01 -6.81 -9.41
CA ILE A 258 9.19 -5.66 -9.74
C ILE A 258 7.93 -5.78 -8.89
N PHE A 259 7.77 -4.92 -7.88
CA PHE A 259 6.62 -4.93 -6.99
C PHE A 259 5.77 -3.70 -7.23
N THR A 260 4.56 -3.89 -7.75
CA THR A 260 3.64 -2.81 -8.07
C THR A 260 2.42 -2.86 -7.17
N ASN A 261 2.06 -1.72 -6.57
CA ASN A 261 0.81 -1.52 -5.85
C ASN A 261 -0.15 -0.65 -6.67
N LEU A 262 -1.32 -1.20 -7.02
CA LEU A 262 -2.38 -0.55 -7.77
C LEU A 262 -3.50 -0.14 -6.80
N VAL A 263 -3.62 1.15 -6.52
CA VAL A 263 -4.40 1.66 -5.38
C VAL A 263 -5.83 2.12 -5.71
N ASP A 264 -6.19 2.27 -6.98
CA ASP A 264 -7.46 2.91 -7.35
C ASP A 264 -8.67 2.05 -6.97
N THR A 265 -8.55 0.72 -7.03
CA THR A 265 -9.60 -0.22 -6.62
C THR A 265 -10.00 0.00 -5.17
N ASP A 266 -9.03 0.15 -4.29
CA ASP A 266 -9.23 0.46 -2.88
C ASP A 266 -9.65 1.93 -2.66
N MET A 267 -8.78 2.87 -3.04
CA MET A 267 -8.87 4.26 -2.65
C MET A 267 -10.01 5.02 -3.33
N LEU A 268 -10.27 4.77 -4.62
CA LEU A 268 -11.27 5.51 -5.40
C LEU A 268 -12.63 4.81 -5.39
N TYR A 269 -12.69 3.50 -5.24
CA TYR A 269 -13.91 2.73 -5.45
C TYR A 269 -14.32 1.90 -4.22
N GLY A 270 -13.42 1.15 -3.60
CA GLY A 270 -13.67 0.33 -2.41
C GLY A 270 -14.19 1.18 -1.25
N HIS A 271 -13.37 2.10 -0.78
CA HIS A 271 -13.73 3.07 0.29
C HIS A 271 -14.81 4.09 -0.09
N ARG A 272 -15.35 4.04 -1.31
CA ARG A 272 -16.42 4.92 -1.81
C ARG A 272 -17.72 4.17 -2.09
N ASN A 273 -17.75 2.86 -1.82
CA ASN A 273 -18.89 2.01 -2.12
C ASN A 273 -19.34 2.12 -3.59
N ASP A 274 -18.36 2.18 -4.51
CA ASP A 274 -18.60 2.23 -5.95
C ASP A 274 -18.24 0.91 -6.63
N PRO A 275 -19.13 -0.09 -6.64
CA PRO A 275 -18.86 -1.38 -7.26
C PRO A 275 -18.71 -1.31 -8.79
N LYS A 276 -19.30 -0.28 -9.43
CA LYS A 276 -19.16 -0.09 -10.88
C LYS A 276 -17.79 0.43 -11.23
N GLY A 277 -17.30 1.43 -10.51
CA GLY A 277 -15.95 1.95 -10.67
C GLY A 277 -14.91 0.88 -10.35
N TYR A 278 -15.13 0.10 -9.29
CA TYR A 278 -14.27 -1.03 -8.92
C TYR A 278 -14.13 -2.05 -10.06
N GLY A 279 -15.24 -2.48 -10.66
CA GLY A 279 -15.23 -3.40 -11.79
C GLY A 279 -14.48 -2.84 -13.01
N LYS A 280 -14.70 -1.56 -13.36
CA LYS A 280 -13.97 -0.89 -14.44
C LYS A 280 -12.47 -0.81 -14.21
N ALA A 281 -12.05 -0.57 -12.97
CA ALA A 281 -10.63 -0.57 -12.63
C ALA A 281 -9.99 -1.95 -12.84
N ILE A 282 -10.70 -3.04 -12.51
CA ILE A 282 -10.22 -4.40 -12.80
C ILE A 282 -10.15 -4.67 -14.31
N GLU A 283 -11.14 -4.20 -15.09
CA GLU A 283 -11.11 -4.29 -16.56
C GLU A 283 -9.91 -3.52 -17.14
N GLU A 284 -9.60 -2.32 -16.62
CA GLU A 284 -8.41 -1.56 -17.02
C GLU A 284 -7.14 -2.35 -16.71
N ILE A 285 -7.00 -2.93 -15.52
CA ILE A 285 -5.87 -3.79 -15.13
C ILE A 285 -5.71 -4.93 -16.14
N ASP A 286 -6.79 -5.61 -16.49
CA ASP A 286 -6.77 -6.74 -17.44
C ASP A 286 -6.17 -6.36 -18.80
N THR A 287 -6.41 -5.13 -19.27
CA THR A 287 -5.88 -4.67 -20.57
C THR A 287 -4.35 -4.64 -20.64
N TYR A 288 -3.66 -4.55 -19.49
CA TYR A 288 -2.20 -4.57 -19.41
C TYR A 288 -1.62 -5.96 -19.16
N ILE A 289 -2.41 -6.92 -18.66
CA ILE A 289 -1.91 -8.27 -18.34
C ILE A 289 -1.43 -8.99 -19.60
N GLY A 290 -2.17 -8.91 -20.72
CA GLY A 290 -1.73 -9.47 -22.00
C GLY A 290 -0.36 -8.93 -22.44
N PRO A 291 -0.21 -7.62 -22.63
CA PRO A 291 1.08 -6.99 -22.95
C PRO A 291 2.22 -7.32 -21.98
N ILE A 292 1.96 -7.43 -20.66
CA ILE A 292 2.97 -7.83 -19.67
C ILE A 292 3.41 -9.27 -19.93
N ILE A 293 2.47 -10.20 -20.10
CA ILE A 293 2.76 -11.61 -20.41
C ILE A 293 3.59 -11.75 -21.70
N GLU A 294 3.26 -10.97 -22.72
CA GLU A 294 4.00 -10.96 -23.99
C GLU A 294 5.46 -10.48 -23.79
N ALA A 295 5.65 -9.43 -22.99
CA ALA A 295 6.95 -8.82 -22.73
C ALA A 295 7.86 -9.67 -21.81
N MET A 296 7.30 -10.53 -20.94
CA MET A 296 8.05 -11.39 -20.02
C MET A 296 9.10 -12.22 -20.73
N GLN A 297 10.24 -12.44 -20.08
CA GLN A 297 11.26 -13.38 -20.51
C GLN A 297 10.87 -14.80 -20.11
N LYS A 298 11.64 -15.79 -20.60
CA LYS A 298 11.32 -17.22 -20.37
C LYS A 298 11.28 -17.59 -18.88
N ASN A 299 12.18 -17.02 -18.10
CA ASN A 299 12.34 -17.34 -16.67
C ASN A 299 11.69 -16.31 -15.74
N ASP A 300 10.82 -15.43 -16.25
CA ASP A 300 10.06 -14.53 -15.39
C ASP A 300 8.86 -15.25 -14.78
N LEU A 301 8.53 -14.86 -13.55
CA LEU A 301 7.32 -15.27 -12.85
C LEU A 301 6.43 -14.04 -12.63
N LEU A 302 5.22 -14.09 -13.17
CA LEU A 302 4.17 -13.12 -12.87
C LEU A 302 3.33 -13.66 -11.71
N ILE A 303 3.11 -12.81 -10.71
CA ILE A 303 2.16 -13.07 -9.61
C ILE A 303 1.19 -11.90 -9.53
N ILE A 304 -0.11 -12.19 -9.56
CA ILE A 304 -1.19 -11.22 -9.38
C ILE A 304 -1.99 -11.63 -8.16
N THR A 305 -2.14 -10.71 -7.21
CA THR A 305 -2.89 -10.95 -5.97
C THR A 305 -3.48 -9.63 -5.45
N ALA A 306 -4.12 -9.68 -4.28
CA ALA A 306 -4.50 -8.51 -3.50
C ALA A 306 -3.85 -8.58 -2.10
N ASP A 307 -3.65 -7.41 -1.51
CA ASP A 307 -3.08 -7.25 -0.16
C ASP A 307 -4.12 -7.34 0.95
N HIS A 308 -5.38 -7.17 0.64
CA HIS A 308 -6.55 -7.33 1.54
C HIS A 308 -7.84 -7.36 0.73
N GLY A 309 -8.95 -7.64 1.40
CA GLY A 309 -10.30 -7.45 0.86
C GLY A 309 -10.75 -5.98 0.96
N CYS A 310 -11.55 -5.54 0.00
CA CYS A 310 -12.21 -4.23 0.04
C CYS A 310 -13.51 -4.34 -0.79
N ASP A 311 -14.57 -4.88 -0.18
CA ASP A 311 -15.86 -5.08 -0.88
C ASP A 311 -16.68 -3.79 -0.89
N PRO A 312 -16.85 -3.13 -2.05
CA PRO A 312 -17.62 -1.89 -2.15
C PRO A 312 -19.13 -2.06 -1.95
N THR A 313 -19.60 -3.28 -1.72
CA THR A 313 -21.03 -3.60 -1.50
C THR A 313 -21.37 -3.82 -0.03
N VAL A 314 -20.37 -3.89 0.84
CA VAL A 314 -20.55 -4.00 2.29
C VAL A 314 -20.78 -2.59 2.88
N GLU A 315 -21.62 -2.52 3.92
CA GLU A 315 -21.86 -1.26 4.63
C GLU A 315 -20.58 -0.77 5.33
N GLY A 316 -20.32 0.51 5.23
CA GLY A 316 -19.12 1.13 5.76
C GLY A 316 -18.08 1.41 4.68
N THR A 317 -16.90 1.87 5.12
CA THR A 317 -15.80 2.26 4.23
C THR A 317 -14.47 1.66 4.72
N ASP A 318 -14.52 0.55 5.45
CA ASP A 318 -13.34 -0.13 5.97
C ASP A 318 -12.97 -1.31 5.05
N HIS A 319 -11.73 -1.79 5.16
CA HIS A 319 -11.32 -3.02 4.49
C HIS A 319 -12.09 -4.21 5.03
N THR A 320 -12.24 -5.21 4.19
CA THR A 320 -12.93 -6.45 4.50
C THR A 320 -11.95 -7.64 4.49
N ARG A 321 -12.39 -8.83 4.92
CA ARG A 321 -11.48 -10.00 5.05
C ARG A 321 -11.88 -11.14 4.12
N GLU A 322 -12.17 -10.81 2.88
CA GLU A 322 -12.35 -11.81 1.85
C GLU A 322 -11.04 -12.56 1.60
N LYS A 323 -11.17 -13.78 1.18
CA LYS A 323 -10.08 -14.53 0.58
C LYS A 323 -9.65 -13.83 -0.70
N VAL A 324 -8.35 -13.72 -0.93
CA VAL A 324 -7.83 -13.06 -2.13
C VAL A 324 -7.37 -14.08 -3.16
N PRO A 325 -7.49 -13.79 -4.46
CA PRO A 325 -6.94 -14.66 -5.50
C PRO A 325 -5.42 -14.54 -5.55
N VAL A 326 -4.73 -15.61 -5.92
CA VAL A 326 -3.38 -15.56 -6.46
C VAL A 326 -3.37 -16.24 -7.82
N LEU A 327 -2.88 -15.52 -8.83
CA LEU A 327 -2.70 -16.01 -10.19
C LEU A 327 -1.21 -15.95 -10.53
N MET A 328 -0.65 -17.07 -10.98
CA MET A 328 0.78 -17.19 -11.27
C MET A 328 0.98 -17.68 -12.70
N TYR A 329 1.95 -17.10 -13.39
CA TYR A 329 2.29 -17.50 -14.75
C TYR A 329 3.78 -17.38 -15.03
N SER A 330 4.32 -18.35 -15.75
CA SER A 330 5.66 -18.32 -16.35
C SER A 330 5.66 -18.99 -17.71
N LYS A 331 6.52 -18.51 -18.61
CA LYS A 331 6.73 -19.15 -19.92
C LYS A 331 7.54 -20.45 -19.84
N SER A 332 8.22 -20.70 -18.72
CA SER A 332 9.09 -21.88 -18.55
C SER A 332 8.42 -23.05 -17.84
N LEU A 333 7.32 -22.82 -17.16
CA LEU A 333 6.59 -23.86 -16.44
C LEU A 333 5.15 -24.01 -16.94
N PRO A 334 4.67 -25.26 -17.06
CA PRO A 334 3.24 -25.48 -17.31
C PRO A 334 2.41 -25.01 -16.11
N SER A 335 1.13 -24.73 -16.36
CA SER A 335 0.17 -24.51 -15.30
C SER A 335 0.03 -25.75 -14.42
N ASN A 336 0.07 -25.57 -13.10
CA ASN A 336 -0.28 -26.62 -12.13
C ASN A 336 -1.79 -26.63 -11.83
N GLY A 337 -2.59 -25.78 -12.51
CA GLY A 337 -4.03 -25.65 -12.31
C GLY A 337 -4.38 -25.01 -10.98
N ASN A 338 -5.43 -25.53 -10.35
CA ASN A 338 -5.95 -25.04 -9.07
C ASN A 338 -5.18 -25.68 -7.90
N LEU A 339 -4.47 -24.86 -7.13
CA LEU A 339 -3.81 -25.28 -5.89
C LEU A 339 -4.77 -25.27 -4.67
N GLY A 340 -6.04 -24.89 -4.87
CA GLY A 340 -7.04 -24.83 -3.82
C GLY A 340 -6.91 -23.60 -2.93
N GLU A 341 -7.26 -23.79 -1.67
CA GLU A 341 -7.25 -22.75 -0.65
C GLU A 341 -5.99 -22.91 0.21
N MET A 342 -5.25 -21.81 0.39
CA MET A 342 -3.96 -21.81 1.09
C MET A 342 -4.01 -20.76 2.21
N GLU A 343 -3.45 -21.11 3.37
CA GLU A 343 -3.34 -20.21 4.50
C GLU A 343 -2.07 -19.36 4.39
N GLY A 344 -2.25 -18.04 4.52
CA GLY A 344 -1.21 -17.02 4.57
C GLY A 344 -0.82 -16.46 3.22
N PHE A 345 -0.75 -15.14 3.16
CA PHE A 345 -0.18 -14.43 2.01
C PHE A 345 1.34 -14.65 1.92
N ASP A 346 1.99 -15.05 3.02
CA ASP A 346 3.40 -15.46 3.08
C ASP A 346 3.73 -16.67 2.19
N THR A 347 2.73 -17.42 1.75
CA THR A 347 2.85 -18.43 0.69
C THR A 347 3.45 -17.85 -0.59
N ILE A 348 3.16 -16.57 -0.91
CA ILE A 348 3.75 -15.87 -2.07
C ILE A 348 5.27 -15.74 -1.93
N THR A 349 5.76 -15.42 -0.73
CA THR A 349 7.20 -15.43 -0.44
C THR A 349 7.80 -16.82 -0.67
N GLY A 350 7.08 -17.90 -0.34
CA GLY A 350 7.48 -19.27 -0.65
C GLY A 350 7.67 -19.49 -2.14
N PHE A 351 6.67 -19.14 -2.95
CA PHE A 351 6.76 -19.25 -4.42
C PHE A 351 7.93 -18.44 -5.00
N ILE A 352 8.17 -17.23 -4.49
CA ILE A 352 9.31 -16.41 -4.92
C ILE A 352 10.64 -17.10 -4.56
N LYS A 353 10.77 -17.64 -3.35
CA LYS A 353 12.00 -18.32 -2.90
C LYS A 353 12.32 -19.57 -3.71
N ASP A 354 11.31 -20.31 -4.10
CA ASP A 354 11.48 -21.51 -4.94
C ASP A 354 11.85 -21.13 -6.38
N TRP A 355 11.62 -19.88 -6.78
CA TRP A 355 11.86 -19.39 -8.13
C TRP A 355 13.24 -18.76 -8.33
N ILE A 356 13.84 -18.11 -7.31
CA ILE A 356 15.07 -17.29 -7.42
C ILE A 356 16.38 -18.03 -7.01
#